data_3b8ec264659b2373770dc8f9172b9445
#
_entry.id   3b8ec264659b2373770dc8f9172b9445
#
_cell.length_a   1.000
_cell.length_b   1.000
_cell.length_c   1.000
_cell.angle_alpha   90.00
_cell.angle_beta   90.00
_cell.angle_gamma   90.00
#
_symmetry.space_group_name_H-M   'P 1'
#
loop_
_entity.id
_entity.type
_entity.pdbx_description
1 polymer ?
#
loop_
_entity_poly.entity_id
_entity_poly.type
_entity_poly.pdbx_seq_one_letter_code
_entity_poly.pdbx_strand_id
1 'polypeptide(L)'
;MKSEDFPRFDLQGQVALVTGSARGIGRACALALAHAGADVALGLRDAKTGGDLAGEIEAMGRRALPLQMDVSRLDQIQSAVETAVSRFGRLDILVNNAGVAPENLAENVREKDFDLTLAVNLKGTFFASQAAGRVMIEQKHGRIINLGSQAGFVALPTESIYCMTKAAISHLTRCLAVEWGRYDITVNAVAPTFIRTPGTEECLANDAFRADVLSRIALGRIGEPMEVAAAVVYLASPAASLVTGATLLIDGGWTAR
;
A
#
# COMPACT_ATOMS: atom_id res chain seq x y z
N MET A 1 -28.04 6.79 -21.54
CA MET A 1 -27.13 6.76 -20.40
C MET A 1 -26.69 8.18 -20.08
N LYS A 2 -26.84 8.63 -18.84
CA LYS A 2 -26.33 9.93 -18.39
C LYS A 2 -24.85 9.81 -18.09
N SER A 3 -24.12 10.92 -18.01
CA SER A 3 -22.66 10.89 -17.67
C SER A 3 -22.39 10.22 -16.32
N GLU A 4 -23.36 10.22 -15.43
CA GLU A 4 -23.34 9.59 -14.10
C GLU A 4 -23.33 8.04 -14.15
N ASP A 5 -23.75 7.46 -15.30
CA ASP A 5 -23.82 6.00 -15.49
C ASP A 5 -22.46 5.36 -15.83
N PHE A 6 -21.43 6.18 -16.10
CA PHE A 6 -20.09 5.67 -16.46
C PHE A 6 -19.19 5.49 -15.23
N PRO A 7 -18.27 4.51 -15.26
CA PRO A 7 -17.30 4.32 -14.16
C PRO A 7 -16.47 5.58 -13.91
N ARG A 8 -16.37 5.98 -12.64
CA ARG A 8 -15.62 7.16 -12.22
C ARG A 8 -14.36 6.74 -11.47
N PHE A 9 -13.22 7.27 -11.90
CA PHE A 9 -11.91 7.03 -11.32
C PHE A 9 -11.35 8.27 -10.60
N ASP A 10 -12.06 9.39 -10.62
CA ASP A 10 -11.66 10.61 -9.95
C ASP A 10 -11.81 10.49 -8.42
N LEU A 11 -10.89 11.15 -7.71
CA LEU A 11 -10.82 11.17 -6.25
C LEU A 11 -10.97 12.60 -5.68
N GLN A 12 -11.62 13.49 -6.45
CA GLN A 12 -11.78 14.89 -6.02
C GLN A 12 -12.53 15.00 -4.70
N GLY A 13 -11.98 15.84 -3.80
CA GLY A 13 -12.54 16.05 -2.46
C GLY A 13 -12.28 14.91 -1.46
N GLN A 14 -11.53 13.88 -1.85
CA GLN A 14 -11.10 12.81 -0.96
C GLN A 14 -9.72 13.10 -0.37
N VAL A 15 -9.43 12.46 0.76
CA VAL A 15 -8.16 12.53 1.48
C VAL A 15 -7.57 11.15 1.59
N ALA A 16 -6.33 10.98 1.13
CA ALA A 16 -5.58 9.73 1.22
C ALA A 16 -4.44 9.84 2.24
N LEU A 17 -4.21 8.77 3.00
CA LEU A 17 -3.01 8.56 3.80
C LEU A 17 -2.23 7.39 3.20
N VAL A 18 -0.95 7.62 2.84
CA VAL A 18 -0.06 6.59 2.28
C VAL A 18 1.10 6.36 3.23
N THR A 19 1.22 5.14 3.78
CA THR A 19 2.34 4.79 4.65
C THR A 19 3.59 4.41 3.84
N GLY A 20 4.78 4.82 4.31
CA GLY A 20 6.03 4.55 3.60
C GLY A 20 6.13 5.26 2.25
N SER A 21 5.62 6.48 2.16
CA SER A 21 5.48 7.25 0.91
C SER A 21 6.77 7.90 0.39
N ALA A 22 7.91 7.79 1.11
CA ALA A 22 9.14 8.49 0.74
C ALA A 22 9.72 8.08 -0.64
N ARG A 23 9.53 6.83 -1.06
CA ARG A 23 10.15 6.27 -2.28
C ARG A 23 9.35 5.09 -2.84
N GLY A 24 9.76 4.61 -4.02
CA GLY A 24 9.24 3.40 -4.65
C GLY A 24 7.72 3.43 -4.86
N ILE A 25 7.07 2.32 -4.54
CA ILE A 25 5.62 2.14 -4.75
C ILE A 25 4.82 3.16 -3.93
N GLY A 26 5.19 3.41 -2.67
CA GLY A 26 4.47 4.37 -1.82
C GLY A 26 4.47 5.80 -2.40
N ARG A 27 5.61 6.24 -2.95
CA ARG A 27 5.73 7.52 -3.63
C ARG A 27 4.86 7.57 -4.89
N ALA A 28 4.90 6.52 -5.70
CA ALA A 28 4.08 6.42 -6.90
C ALA A 28 2.58 6.42 -6.56
N CYS A 29 2.16 5.73 -5.51
CA CYS A 29 0.77 5.76 -5.03
C CYS A 29 0.35 7.16 -4.60
N ALA A 30 1.19 7.87 -3.84
CA ALA A 30 0.90 9.23 -3.40
C ALA A 30 0.70 10.19 -4.59
N LEU A 31 1.60 10.13 -5.58
CA LEU A 31 1.48 10.94 -6.80
C LEU A 31 0.26 10.58 -7.65
N ALA A 32 -0.02 9.28 -7.83
CA ALA A 32 -1.16 8.84 -8.62
C ALA A 32 -2.51 9.20 -7.97
N LEU A 33 -2.62 9.10 -6.63
CA LEU A 33 -3.80 9.52 -5.89
C LEU A 33 -4.00 11.05 -5.98
N ALA A 34 -2.92 11.82 -5.87
CA ALA A 34 -2.97 13.27 -6.06
C ALA A 34 -3.37 13.65 -7.49
N HIS A 35 -2.82 12.98 -8.51
CA HIS A 35 -3.17 13.19 -9.90
C HIS A 35 -4.66 12.87 -10.17
N ALA A 36 -5.20 11.86 -9.49
CA ALA A 36 -6.61 11.52 -9.54
C ALA A 36 -7.53 12.49 -8.77
N GLY A 37 -6.97 13.46 -8.03
CA GLY A 37 -7.71 14.54 -7.37
C GLY A 37 -7.75 14.49 -5.84
N ALA A 38 -7.11 13.51 -5.18
CA ALA A 38 -7.07 13.44 -3.72
C ALA A 38 -6.05 14.43 -3.12
N ASP A 39 -6.34 14.93 -1.93
CA ASP A 39 -5.34 15.51 -1.04
C ASP A 39 -4.61 14.36 -0.32
N VAL A 40 -3.31 14.51 -0.03
CA VAL A 40 -2.50 13.37 0.43
C VAL A 40 -1.73 13.67 1.71
N ALA A 41 -1.98 12.88 2.74
CA ALA A 41 -1.12 12.75 3.91
C ALA A 41 -0.01 11.73 3.63
N LEU A 42 1.23 12.12 3.84
CA LEU A 42 2.43 11.33 3.57
C LEU A 42 2.94 10.72 4.88
N GLY A 43 2.64 9.46 5.13
CA GLY A 43 3.15 8.73 6.30
C GLY A 43 4.60 8.33 6.09
N LEU A 44 5.52 8.96 6.83
CA LEU A 44 6.97 8.87 6.65
C LEU A 44 7.64 8.43 7.95
N ARG A 45 8.63 7.53 7.85
CA ARG A 45 9.46 7.18 9.01
C ARG A 45 10.27 8.38 9.53
N ASP A 46 10.64 9.30 8.65
CA ASP A 46 11.19 10.62 8.96
C ASP A 46 10.43 11.66 8.12
N ALA A 47 9.63 12.49 8.77
CA ALA A 47 8.81 13.50 8.12
C ALA A 47 9.62 14.51 7.29
N LYS A 48 10.90 14.73 7.63
CA LYS A 48 11.80 15.65 6.90
C LYS A 48 12.08 15.18 5.46
N THR A 49 11.91 13.88 5.18
CA THR A 49 12.15 13.31 3.84
C THR A 49 10.99 13.52 2.86
N GLY A 50 9.91 14.17 3.28
CA GLY A 50 8.69 14.32 2.48
C GLY A 50 8.58 15.60 1.67
N GLY A 51 9.53 16.55 1.82
CA GLY A 51 9.41 17.91 1.24
C GLY A 51 9.29 17.90 -0.28
N ASP A 52 10.16 17.20 -0.98
CA ASP A 52 10.13 17.15 -2.45
C ASP A 52 8.83 16.54 -2.98
N LEU A 53 8.37 15.44 -2.38
CA LEU A 53 7.11 14.81 -2.75
C LEU A 53 5.90 15.71 -2.47
N ALA A 54 5.93 16.43 -1.35
CA ALA A 54 4.87 17.38 -1.02
C ALA A 54 4.80 18.50 -2.07
N GLY A 55 5.94 19.07 -2.45
CA GLY A 55 6.02 20.09 -3.50
C GLY A 55 5.49 19.62 -4.86
N GLU A 56 5.78 18.36 -5.25
CA GLU A 56 5.23 17.78 -6.48
C GLU A 56 3.70 17.64 -6.45
N ILE A 57 3.14 17.22 -5.31
CA ILE A 57 1.69 17.10 -5.12
C ILE A 57 1.03 18.49 -5.13
N GLU A 58 1.66 19.49 -4.48
CA GLU A 58 1.18 20.86 -4.47
C GLU A 58 1.20 21.49 -5.86
N ALA A 59 2.20 21.16 -6.68
CA ALA A 59 2.26 21.59 -8.08
C ALA A 59 1.12 21.03 -8.95
N MET A 60 0.49 19.91 -8.52
CA MET A 60 -0.73 19.35 -9.13
C MET A 60 -2.01 20.04 -8.63
N GLY A 61 -1.90 21.07 -7.77
CA GLY A 61 -3.04 21.75 -7.16
C GLY A 61 -3.71 20.97 -6.04
N ARG A 62 -3.02 20.00 -5.42
CA ARG A 62 -3.54 19.22 -4.28
C ARG A 62 -2.79 19.60 -3.01
N ARG A 63 -3.42 19.39 -1.86
CA ARG A 63 -2.75 19.59 -0.57
C ARG A 63 -1.92 18.37 -0.23
N ALA A 64 -0.71 18.57 0.29
CA ALA A 64 0.15 17.54 0.81
C ALA A 64 0.49 17.80 2.28
N LEU A 65 0.61 16.72 3.07
CA LEU A 65 0.93 16.82 4.49
C LEU A 65 1.94 15.75 4.90
N PRO A 66 3.24 16.04 4.95
CA PRO A 66 4.23 15.13 5.52
C PRO A 66 3.96 14.89 7.01
N LEU A 67 3.91 13.62 7.42
CA LEU A 67 3.63 13.19 8.79
C LEU A 67 4.68 12.21 9.28
N GLN A 68 5.16 12.40 10.51
CA GLN A 68 5.98 11.42 11.21
C GLN A 68 5.14 10.18 11.50
N MET A 69 5.46 9.05 10.85
CA MET A 69 4.70 7.81 10.98
C MET A 69 5.60 6.59 10.77
N ASP A 70 6.33 6.21 11.81
CA ASP A 70 6.92 4.87 11.87
C ASP A 70 5.82 3.88 12.25
N VAL A 71 5.44 3.00 11.30
CA VAL A 71 4.33 2.06 11.49
C VAL A 71 4.62 0.97 12.53
N SER A 72 5.87 0.81 12.99
CA SER A 72 6.19 -0.04 14.14
C SER A 72 5.80 0.61 15.49
N ARG A 73 5.48 1.91 15.50
CA ARG A 73 5.15 2.73 16.66
C ARG A 73 3.67 3.09 16.65
N LEU A 74 2.89 2.50 17.56
CA LEU A 74 1.44 2.70 17.60
C LEU A 74 1.04 4.15 17.93
N ASP A 75 1.81 4.80 18.80
CA ASP A 75 1.65 6.22 19.13
C ASP A 75 1.77 7.11 17.89
N GLN A 76 2.72 6.82 17.00
CA GLN A 76 2.91 7.58 15.76
C GLN A 76 1.81 7.29 14.73
N ILE A 77 1.32 6.06 14.64
CA ILE A 77 0.17 5.73 13.80
C ILE A 77 -1.05 6.55 14.22
N GLN A 78 -1.38 6.54 15.51
CA GLN A 78 -2.54 7.25 16.05
C GLN A 78 -2.41 8.76 15.79
N SER A 79 -1.27 9.34 16.16
CA SER A 79 -0.99 10.78 15.97
C SER A 79 -1.04 11.19 14.50
N ALA A 80 -0.53 10.37 13.57
CA ALA A 80 -0.57 10.67 12.14
C ALA A 80 -2.01 10.71 11.60
N VAL A 81 -2.84 9.73 11.97
CA VAL A 81 -4.26 9.70 11.55
C VAL A 81 -5.02 10.89 12.13
N GLU A 82 -4.86 11.17 13.43
CA GLU A 82 -5.51 12.31 14.09
C GLU A 82 -5.09 13.64 13.44
N THR A 83 -3.80 13.80 13.14
CA THR A 83 -3.28 15.00 12.49
C THR A 83 -3.84 15.15 11.07
N ALA A 84 -3.89 14.06 10.29
CA ALA A 84 -4.48 14.09 8.95
C ALA A 84 -5.95 14.52 9.00
N VAL A 85 -6.74 13.93 9.90
CA VAL A 85 -8.17 14.29 10.08
C VAL A 85 -8.32 15.74 10.54
N SER A 86 -7.52 16.18 11.51
CA SER A 86 -7.55 17.57 11.99
C SER A 86 -7.24 18.59 10.89
N ARG A 87 -6.31 18.26 9.98
CA ARG A 87 -5.84 19.19 8.92
C ARG A 87 -6.71 19.18 7.66
N PHE A 88 -7.30 18.04 7.31
CA PHE A 88 -8.09 17.86 6.09
C PHE A 88 -9.59 17.77 6.36
N GLY A 89 -10.02 17.50 7.60
CA GLY A 89 -11.42 17.35 7.99
C GLY A 89 -12.00 15.95 7.77
N ARG A 90 -11.26 15.06 7.11
CA ARG A 90 -11.68 13.68 6.76
C ARG A 90 -10.49 12.79 6.45
N LEU A 91 -10.75 11.47 6.37
CA LEU A 91 -9.81 10.48 5.83
C LEU A 91 -10.61 9.42 5.07
N ASP A 92 -10.45 9.37 3.75
CA ASP A 92 -11.25 8.49 2.88
C ASP A 92 -10.50 7.27 2.40
N ILE A 93 -9.17 7.40 2.22
CA ILE A 93 -8.33 6.39 1.62
C ILE A 93 -7.13 6.14 2.53
N LEU A 94 -6.89 4.86 2.87
CA LEU A 94 -5.64 4.42 3.49
C LEU A 94 -4.92 3.47 2.55
N VAL A 95 -3.64 3.75 2.27
CA VAL A 95 -2.75 2.83 1.57
C VAL A 95 -1.67 2.35 2.54
N ASN A 96 -1.78 1.10 2.98
CA ASN A 96 -0.79 0.43 3.81
C ASN A 96 0.34 -0.11 2.92
N ASN A 97 1.33 0.73 2.63
CA ASN A 97 2.45 0.38 1.77
C ASN A 97 3.75 0.10 2.53
N ALA A 98 3.95 0.66 3.73
CA ALA A 98 5.18 0.45 4.50
C ALA A 98 5.48 -1.05 4.69
N GLY A 99 6.72 -1.45 4.42
CA GLY A 99 7.14 -2.83 4.54
C GLY A 99 8.66 -2.99 4.52
N VAL A 100 9.12 -4.11 5.08
CA VAL A 100 10.53 -4.55 5.10
C VAL A 100 10.62 -6.03 4.77
N ALA A 101 11.74 -6.45 4.19
CA ALA A 101 12.01 -7.84 3.82
C ALA A 101 13.50 -8.16 4.07
N PRO A 102 13.93 -8.37 5.32
CA PRO A 102 15.27 -8.87 5.59
C PRO A 102 15.38 -10.31 5.09
N GLU A 103 16.36 -10.55 4.21
CA GLU A 103 16.60 -11.85 3.59
C GLU A 103 17.48 -12.73 4.49
N ASN A 104 17.01 -13.93 4.80
CA ASN A 104 17.75 -14.96 5.55
C ASN A 104 17.18 -16.34 5.21
N LEU A 105 18.05 -17.36 5.09
CA LEU A 105 17.61 -18.75 5.15
C LEU A 105 16.90 -19.02 6.48
N ALA A 106 15.89 -19.86 6.49
CA ALA A 106 15.02 -20.06 7.66
C ALA A 106 15.80 -20.45 8.93
N GLU A 107 16.83 -21.29 8.80
CA GLU A 107 17.72 -21.71 9.91
C GLU A 107 18.62 -20.60 10.43
N ASN A 108 18.76 -19.50 9.70
CA ASN A 108 19.61 -18.35 10.06
C ASN A 108 18.82 -17.08 10.41
N VAL A 109 17.48 -17.19 10.43
CA VAL A 109 16.63 -16.07 10.83
C VAL A 109 16.92 -15.65 12.26
N ARG A 110 17.20 -14.37 12.46
CA ARG A 110 17.41 -13.80 13.80
C ARG A 110 16.09 -13.27 14.35
N GLU A 111 15.86 -13.46 15.64
CA GLU A 111 14.65 -12.98 16.34
C GLU A 111 14.36 -11.49 16.04
N LYS A 112 15.40 -10.64 16.06
CA LYS A 112 15.24 -9.21 15.74
C LYS A 112 14.69 -8.93 14.33
N ASP A 113 15.06 -9.75 13.34
CA ASP A 113 14.60 -9.59 11.96
C ASP A 113 13.15 -10.12 11.80
N PHE A 114 12.82 -11.17 12.55
CA PHE A 114 11.47 -11.68 12.69
C PHE A 114 10.54 -10.64 13.31
N ASP A 115 10.91 -10.13 14.48
CA ASP A 115 10.12 -9.13 15.20
C ASP A 115 9.94 -7.83 14.42
N LEU A 116 11.00 -7.34 13.76
CA LEU A 116 10.95 -6.16 12.92
C LEU A 116 9.96 -6.37 11.76
N THR A 117 10.04 -7.52 11.08
CA THR A 117 9.18 -7.82 9.94
C THR A 117 7.72 -7.90 10.36
N LEU A 118 7.42 -8.57 11.47
CA LEU A 118 6.06 -8.62 12.00
C LEU A 118 5.59 -7.25 12.48
N ALA A 119 6.44 -6.48 13.17
CA ALA A 119 6.08 -5.16 13.69
C ALA A 119 5.71 -4.19 12.55
N VAL A 120 6.48 -4.18 11.47
CA VAL A 120 6.25 -3.27 10.33
C VAL A 120 5.15 -3.79 9.43
N ASN A 121 5.31 -5.03 8.90
CA ASN A 121 4.44 -5.51 7.81
C ASN A 121 3.05 -5.89 8.28
N LEU A 122 2.91 -6.50 9.46
CA LEU A 122 1.64 -7.05 9.93
C LEU A 122 1.00 -6.19 11.02
N LYS A 123 1.70 -5.97 12.15
CA LYS A 123 1.19 -5.17 13.25
C LYS A 123 0.92 -3.73 12.80
N GLY A 124 1.86 -3.11 12.08
CA GLY A 124 1.71 -1.76 11.54
C GLY A 124 0.50 -1.63 10.61
N THR A 125 0.35 -2.57 9.65
CA THR A 125 -0.80 -2.61 8.74
C THR A 125 -2.13 -2.76 9.49
N PHE A 126 -2.20 -3.64 10.50
CA PHE A 126 -3.40 -3.84 11.30
C PHE A 126 -3.80 -2.57 12.04
N PHE A 127 -2.87 -1.97 12.78
CA PHE A 127 -3.19 -0.80 13.62
C PHE A 127 -3.38 0.49 12.81
N ALA A 128 -2.72 0.65 11.66
CA ALA A 128 -3.02 1.75 10.74
C ALA A 128 -4.44 1.59 10.16
N SER A 129 -4.81 0.37 9.76
CA SER A 129 -6.18 0.06 9.32
C SER A 129 -7.21 0.32 10.43
N GLN A 130 -6.91 -0.06 11.68
CA GLN A 130 -7.79 0.18 12.80
C GLN A 130 -7.97 1.68 13.09
N ALA A 131 -6.89 2.45 13.09
CA ALA A 131 -6.95 3.90 13.35
C ALA A 131 -7.75 4.63 12.26
N ALA A 132 -7.46 4.35 10.98
CA ALA A 132 -8.23 4.89 9.85
C ALA A 132 -9.68 4.37 9.84
N GLY A 133 -9.88 3.07 10.12
CA GLY A 133 -11.18 2.43 10.15
C GLY A 133 -12.15 3.06 11.16
N ARG A 134 -11.68 3.48 12.34
CA ARG A 134 -12.50 4.22 13.31
C ARG A 134 -13.06 5.51 12.72
N VAL A 135 -12.23 6.28 12.01
CA VAL A 135 -12.65 7.51 11.33
C VAL A 135 -13.65 7.19 10.21
N MET A 136 -13.33 6.20 9.38
CA MET A 136 -14.17 5.80 8.25
C MET A 136 -15.53 5.23 8.69
N ILE A 137 -15.60 4.53 9.83
CA ILE A 137 -16.86 4.04 10.42
C ILE A 137 -17.77 5.21 10.81
N GLU A 138 -17.24 6.26 11.43
CA GLU A 138 -17.97 7.47 11.77
C GLU A 138 -18.43 8.22 10.52
N GLN A 139 -17.58 8.27 9.49
CA GLN A 139 -17.89 8.87 8.17
C GLN A 139 -18.88 8.04 7.35
N LYS A 140 -19.05 6.74 7.66
CA LYS A 140 -19.80 5.75 6.85
C LYS A 140 -19.30 5.67 5.41
N HIS A 141 -18.00 5.76 5.24
CA HIS A 141 -17.32 5.68 3.95
C HIS A 141 -15.82 5.48 4.16
N GLY A 142 -15.19 4.61 3.35
CA GLY A 142 -13.75 4.43 3.37
C GLY A 142 -13.24 3.43 2.35
N ARG A 143 -11.96 3.56 2.02
CA ARG A 143 -11.25 2.68 1.10
C ARG A 143 -9.88 2.35 1.70
N ILE A 144 -9.64 1.09 2.01
CA ILE A 144 -8.35 0.62 2.55
C ILE A 144 -7.70 -0.30 1.53
N ILE A 145 -6.49 0.02 1.13
CA ILE A 145 -5.71 -0.74 0.17
C ILE A 145 -4.40 -1.20 0.83
N ASN A 146 -4.23 -2.51 0.96
CA ASN A 146 -3.06 -3.12 1.56
C ASN A 146 -2.05 -3.56 0.48
N LEU A 147 -0.77 -3.24 0.65
CA LEU A 147 0.30 -3.77 -0.19
C LEU A 147 0.64 -5.19 0.26
N GLY A 148 0.04 -6.16 -0.45
CA GLY A 148 0.43 -7.55 -0.45
C GLY A 148 1.74 -7.79 -1.22
N SER A 149 1.87 -8.98 -1.78
CA SER A 149 2.93 -9.39 -2.71
C SER A 149 2.50 -10.73 -3.35
N GLN A 150 3.02 -11.06 -4.53
CA GLN A 150 2.94 -12.43 -5.04
C GLN A 150 3.56 -13.44 -4.06
N ALA A 151 4.50 -13.00 -3.21
CA ALA A 151 5.10 -13.80 -2.14
C ALA A 151 4.09 -14.26 -1.07
N GLY A 152 2.88 -13.71 -1.04
CA GLY A 152 1.77 -14.22 -0.23
C GLY A 152 1.05 -15.43 -0.87
N PHE A 153 1.37 -15.77 -2.12
CA PHE A 153 0.75 -16.85 -2.90
C PHE A 153 1.76 -17.92 -3.32
N VAL A 154 3.03 -17.55 -3.46
CA VAL A 154 4.15 -18.43 -3.77
C VAL A 154 5.29 -18.22 -2.80
N ALA A 155 6.06 -19.28 -2.54
CA ALA A 155 7.23 -19.18 -1.68
C ALA A 155 8.42 -18.58 -2.43
N LEU A 156 9.15 -17.71 -1.76
CA LEU A 156 10.44 -17.18 -2.22
C LEU A 156 11.54 -17.69 -1.28
N PRO A 157 12.66 -18.23 -1.80
CA PRO A 157 13.82 -18.57 -0.99
C PRO A 157 14.29 -17.35 -0.19
N THR A 158 14.80 -17.56 1.03
CA THR A 158 15.32 -16.54 1.96
C THR A 158 14.30 -15.55 2.52
N GLU A 159 13.04 -15.58 2.07
CA GLU A 159 11.99 -14.61 2.45
C GLU A 159 10.84 -15.24 3.26
N SER A 160 11.08 -16.31 4.03
CA SER A 160 10.02 -17.04 4.73
C SER A 160 9.13 -16.16 5.62
N ILE A 161 9.72 -15.22 6.39
CA ILE A 161 8.96 -14.31 7.27
C ILE A 161 8.16 -13.31 6.43
N TYR A 162 8.79 -12.76 5.39
CA TYR A 162 8.11 -11.83 4.48
C TYR A 162 6.92 -12.50 3.80
N CYS A 163 7.10 -13.68 3.22
CA CYS A 163 6.04 -14.47 2.59
C CYS A 163 4.88 -14.70 3.57
N MET A 164 5.19 -15.11 4.81
CA MET A 164 4.20 -15.31 5.87
C MET A 164 3.40 -14.03 6.15
N THR A 165 4.08 -12.87 6.27
CA THR A 165 3.37 -11.61 6.52
C THR A 165 2.49 -11.21 5.35
N LYS A 166 2.92 -11.44 4.10
CA LYS A 166 2.14 -11.09 2.91
C LYS A 166 0.93 -12.01 2.70
N ALA A 167 1.04 -13.29 3.07
CA ALA A 167 -0.11 -14.19 3.14
C ALA A 167 -1.12 -13.75 4.22
N ALA A 168 -0.62 -13.39 5.41
CA ALA A 168 -1.46 -12.88 6.50
C ALA A 168 -2.19 -11.58 6.11
N ILE A 169 -1.56 -10.65 5.38
CA ILE A 169 -2.20 -9.42 4.87
C ILE A 169 -3.36 -9.74 3.93
N SER A 170 -3.21 -10.72 3.02
CA SER A 170 -4.30 -11.12 2.13
C SER A 170 -5.50 -11.66 2.91
N HIS A 171 -5.26 -12.38 4.02
CA HIS A 171 -6.34 -12.86 4.87
C HIS A 171 -6.94 -11.76 5.75
N LEU A 172 -6.11 -10.90 6.36
CA LEU A 172 -6.55 -9.72 7.09
C LEU A 172 -7.48 -8.83 6.26
N THR A 173 -7.13 -8.64 4.98
CA THR A 173 -7.95 -7.89 4.02
C THR A 173 -9.38 -8.44 3.95
N ARG A 174 -9.55 -9.76 3.90
CA ARG A 174 -10.88 -10.42 3.89
C ARG A 174 -11.63 -10.23 5.19
N CYS A 175 -10.95 -10.38 6.34
CA CYS A 175 -11.56 -10.19 7.65
C CYS A 175 -12.13 -8.78 7.79
N LEU A 176 -11.30 -7.75 7.52
CA LEU A 176 -11.72 -6.36 7.64
C LEU A 176 -12.82 -5.98 6.63
N ALA A 177 -12.79 -6.54 5.42
CA ALA A 177 -13.85 -6.35 4.43
C ALA A 177 -15.21 -6.84 4.94
N VAL A 178 -15.25 -8.01 5.58
CA VAL A 178 -16.47 -8.58 6.17
C VAL A 178 -16.95 -7.75 7.37
N GLU A 179 -16.04 -7.35 8.25
CA GLU A 179 -16.39 -6.60 9.46
C GLU A 179 -16.92 -5.17 9.14
N TRP A 180 -16.33 -4.50 8.14
CA TRP A 180 -16.56 -3.08 7.90
C TRP A 180 -17.41 -2.77 6.66
N GLY A 181 -17.76 -3.77 5.84
CA GLY A 181 -18.60 -3.58 4.66
C GLY A 181 -19.95 -2.91 4.96
N ARG A 182 -20.54 -3.18 6.13
CA ARG A 182 -21.79 -2.53 6.59
C ARG A 182 -21.69 -1.01 6.78
N TYR A 183 -20.47 -0.47 6.79
CA TYR A 183 -20.21 0.98 6.92
C TYR A 183 -19.79 1.63 5.59
N ASP A 184 -19.99 0.97 4.45
CA ASP A 184 -19.49 1.38 3.12
C ASP A 184 -17.96 1.52 3.09
N ILE A 185 -17.26 0.67 3.84
CA ILE A 185 -15.80 0.60 3.80
C ILE A 185 -15.40 -0.63 2.98
N THR A 186 -14.66 -0.40 1.89
CA THR A 186 -14.02 -1.51 1.17
C THR A 186 -12.59 -1.70 1.62
N VAL A 187 -12.19 -2.95 1.77
CA VAL A 187 -10.81 -3.30 2.12
C VAL A 187 -10.29 -4.29 1.09
N ASN A 188 -9.26 -3.89 0.35
CA ASN A 188 -8.67 -4.69 -0.70
C ASN A 188 -7.14 -4.75 -0.56
N ALA A 189 -6.51 -5.64 -1.31
CA ALA A 189 -5.06 -5.69 -1.43
C ALA A 189 -4.62 -5.64 -2.89
N VAL A 190 -3.43 -5.11 -3.14
CA VAL A 190 -2.69 -5.28 -4.39
C VAL A 190 -1.46 -6.13 -4.11
N ALA A 191 -1.15 -7.07 -4.97
CA ALA A 191 -0.06 -8.02 -4.78
C ALA A 191 0.91 -7.98 -5.99
N PRO A 192 1.87 -7.04 -5.96
CA PRO A 192 2.85 -6.94 -7.03
C PRO A 192 3.89 -8.06 -6.97
N THR A 193 4.51 -8.34 -8.12
CA THR A 193 5.78 -9.06 -8.26
C THR A 193 6.95 -8.09 -8.08
N PHE A 194 8.11 -8.41 -8.65
CA PHE A 194 9.27 -7.52 -8.64
C PHE A 194 8.96 -6.23 -9.41
N ILE A 195 9.06 -5.11 -8.71
CA ILE A 195 8.85 -3.76 -9.22
C ILE A 195 10.18 -2.99 -9.11
N ARG A 196 10.54 -2.23 -10.14
CA ARG A 196 11.74 -1.40 -10.16
C ARG A 196 11.64 -0.27 -9.14
N THR A 197 12.32 -0.41 -8.03
CA THR A 197 12.33 0.56 -6.93
C THR A 197 13.73 0.65 -6.34
N PRO A 198 14.06 1.71 -5.58
CA PRO A 198 15.33 1.74 -4.84
C PRO A 198 15.54 0.56 -3.88
N GLY A 199 14.47 -0.13 -3.48
CA GLY A 199 14.55 -1.30 -2.61
C GLY A 199 14.88 -2.61 -3.33
N THR A 200 14.65 -2.67 -4.64
CA THR A 200 14.91 -3.87 -5.49
C THR A 200 16.06 -3.66 -6.48
N GLU A 201 16.63 -2.46 -6.53
CA GLU A 201 17.67 -2.11 -7.50
C GLU A 201 18.91 -2.97 -7.35
N GLU A 202 19.37 -3.20 -6.12
CA GLU A 202 20.57 -3.98 -5.84
C GLU A 202 20.40 -5.45 -6.27
N CYS A 203 19.31 -6.12 -5.88
CA CYS A 203 19.10 -7.52 -6.25
C CYS A 203 18.86 -7.68 -7.77
N LEU A 204 18.16 -6.73 -8.40
CA LEU A 204 17.92 -6.74 -9.86
C LEU A 204 19.16 -6.36 -10.69
N ALA A 205 20.21 -5.78 -10.08
CA ALA A 205 21.49 -5.56 -10.72
C ALA A 205 22.29 -6.87 -10.90
N ASN A 206 21.99 -7.91 -10.13
CA ASN A 206 22.56 -9.23 -10.33
C ASN A 206 21.90 -9.91 -11.54
N ASP A 207 22.68 -10.17 -12.59
CA ASP A 207 22.18 -10.72 -13.85
C ASP A 207 21.53 -12.10 -13.71
N ALA A 208 22.10 -12.99 -12.87
CA ALA A 208 21.56 -14.34 -12.64
C ALA A 208 20.23 -14.28 -11.91
N PHE A 209 20.14 -13.46 -10.86
CA PHE A 209 18.90 -13.24 -10.12
C PHE A 209 17.82 -12.62 -11.02
N ARG A 210 18.18 -11.57 -11.76
CA ARG A 210 17.27 -10.93 -12.70
C ARG A 210 16.75 -11.89 -13.77
N ALA A 211 17.62 -12.76 -14.33
CA ALA A 211 17.21 -13.75 -15.31
C ALA A 211 16.23 -14.78 -14.70
N ASP A 212 16.45 -15.25 -13.48
CA ASP A 212 15.52 -16.14 -12.77
C ASP A 212 14.17 -15.45 -12.56
N VAL A 213 14.15 -14.22 -12.07
CA VAL A 213 12.93 -13.42 -11.88
C VAL A 213 12.17 -13.29 -13.20
N LEU A 214 12.85 -12.88 -14.28
CA LEU A 214 12.24 -12.69 -15.60
C LEU A 214 11.69 -14.00 -16.17
N SER A 215 12.34 -15.14 -15.92
CA SER A 215 11.87 -16.45 -16.38
C SER A 215 10.52 -16.84 -15.78
N ARG A 216 10.19 -16.29 -14.62
CA ARG A 216 8.94 -16.57 -13.88
C ARG A 216 7.81 -15.60 -14.24
N ILE A 217 8.11 -14.41 -14.75
CA ILE A 217 7.10 -13.42 -15.15
C ILE A 217 6.65 -13.71 -16.57
N ALA A 218 5.38 -14.07 -16.79
CA ALA A 218 4.87 -14.42 -18.12
C ALA A 218 4.98 -13.26 -19.13
N LEU A 219 4.86 -12.01 -18.67
CA LEU A 219 5.08 -10.81 -19.50
C LEU A 219 6.56 -10.52 -19.78
N GLY A 220 7.51 -11.24 -19.18
CA GLY A 220 8.95 -11.17 -19.46
C GLY A 220 9.62 -9.85 -19.09
N ARG A 221 9.05 -9.07 -18.18
CA ARG A 221 9.63 -7.80 -17.72
C ARG A 221 9.37 -7.52 -16.25
N ILE A 222 10.25 -6.73 -15.65
CA ILE A 222 10.04 -6.16 -14.31
C ILE A 222 8.93 -5.09 -14.39
N GLY A 223 8.11 -5.00 -13.35
CA GLY A 223 7.06 -3.99 -13.27
C GLY A 223 7.59 -2.61 -12.85
N GLU A 224 6.80 -1.59 -13.13
CA GLU A 224 7.10 -0.21 -12.71
C GLU A 224 6.15 0.24 -11.59
N PRO A 225 6.59 1.14 -10.68
CA PRO A 225 5.77 1.59 -9.54
C PRO A 225 4.40 2.13 -9.93
N MET A 226 4.28 2.82 -11.07
CA MET A 226 3.01 3.37 -11.56
C MET A 226 2.01 2.30 -11.97
N GLU A 227 2.44 1.11 -12.35
CA GLU A 227 1.53 0.00 -12.67
C GLU A 227 0.82 -0.50 -11.41
N VAL A 228 1.51 -0.50 -10.26
CA VAL A 228 0.89 -0.79 -8.96
C VAL A 228 -0.01 0.36 -8.51
N ALA A 229 0.46 1.60 -8.68
CA ALA A 229 -0.29 2.80 -8.29
C ALA A 229 -1.60 2.94 -9.08
N ALA A 230 -1.64 2.55 -10.35
CA ALA A 230 -2.87 2.53 -11.16
C ALA A 230 -3.95 1.61 -10.55
N ALA A 231 -3.55 0.43 -10.08
CA ALA A 231 -4.47 -0.48 -9.39
C ALA A 231 -4.94 0.07 -8.03
N VAL A 232 -4.07 0.78 -7.31
CA VAL A 232 -4.44 1.48 -6.06
C VAL A 232 -5.48 2.57 -6.35
N VAL A 233 -5.30 3.39 -7.38
CA VAL A 233 -6.29 4.41 -7.78
C VAL A 233 -7.62 3.76 -8.16
N TYR A 234 -7.61 2.67 -8.92
CA TYR A 234 -8.83 1.91 -9.23
C TYR A 234 -9.56 1.48 -7.96
N LEU A 235 -8.87 0.79 -7.03
CA LEU A 235 -9.48 0.29 -5.79
C LEU A 235 -9.93 1.39 -4.83
N ALA A 236 -9.30 2.57 -4.90
CA ALA A 236 -9.69 3.76 -4.14
C ALA A 236 -10.91 4.48 -4.73
N SER A 237 -11.19 4.29 -6.02
CA SER A 237 -12.19 5.06 -6.77
C SER A 237 -13.62 4.50 -6.66
N PRO A 238 -14.64 5.30 -7.01
CA PRO A 238 -16.02 4.84 -7.11
C PRO A 238 -16.22 3.66 -8.09
N ALA A 239 -15.35 3.51 -9.09
CA ALA A 239 -15.40 2.39 -10.05
C ALA A 239 -15.22 1.01 -9.37
N ALA A 240 -14.61 0.97 -8.18
CA ALA A 240 -14.40 -0.25 -7.39
C ALA A 240 -15.39 -0.40 -6.22
N SER A 241 -16.52 0.32 -6.21
CA SER A 241 -17.45 0.37 -5.06
C SER A 241 -18.00 -1.00 -4.62
N LEU A 242 -18.07 -1.99 -5.51
CA LEU A 242 -18.50 -3.36 -5.18
C LEU A 242 -17.32 -4.32 -4.97
N VAL A 243 -16.08 -3.84 -5.07
CA VAL A 243 -14.88 -4.66 -4.87
C VAL A 243 -14.43 -4.55 -3.42
N THR A 244 -14.55 -5.63 -2.65
CA THR A 244 -14.05 -5.70 -1.27
C THR A 244 -13.59 -7.13 -0.93
N GLY A 245 -12.57 -7.27 -0.08
CA GLY A 245 -11.97 -8.55 0.30
C GLY A 245 -11.09 -9.17 -0.80
N ALA A 246 -10.87 -8.48 -1.90
CA ALA A 246 -10.11 -8.97 -3.04
C ALA A 246 -8.60 -8.71 -2.85
N THR A 247 -7.78 -9.58 -3.45
CA THR A 247 -6.37 -9.31 -3.69
C THR A 247 -6.13 -9.29 -5.19
N LEU A 248 -5.77 -8.14 -5.72
CA LEU A 248 -5.47 -7.95 -7.14
C LEU A 248 -3.98 -8.20 -7.39
N LEU A 249 -3.68 -9.25 -8.13
CA LEU A 249 -2.32 -9.60 -8.54
C LEU A 249 -1.83 -8.65 -9.64
N ILE A 250 -0.66 -8.03 -9.43
CA ILE A 250 0.03 -7.15 -10.38
C ILE A 250 1.40 -7.78 -10.65
N ASP A 251 1.38 -9.00 -11.15
CA ASP A 251 2.55 -9.90 -11.15
C ASP A 251 3.02 -10.36 -12.53
N GLY A 252 2.43 -9.80 -13.58
CA GLY A 252 2.78 -10.17 -14.95
C GLY A 252 2.56 -11.64 -15.27
N GLY A 253 1.70 -12.33 -14.52
CA GLY A 253 1.39 -13.74 -14.67
C GLY A 253 2.35 -14.69 -13.94
N TRP A 254 3.12 -14.20 -12.97
CA TRP A 254 4.01 -15.06 -12.15
C TRP A 254 3.24 -16.19 -11.46
N THR A 255 2.12 -15.87 -10.82
CA THR A 255 1.32 -16.85 -10.06
C THR A 255 0.29 -17.61 -10.89
N ALA A 256 0.21 -17.35 -12.18
CA ALA A 256 -0.72 -18.03 -13.09
C ALA A 256 -0.23 -19.39 -13.60
N ARG A 257 0.95 -19.84 -13.18
CA ARG A 257 1.59 -21.11 -13.59
C ARG A 257 1.57 -22.12 -12.46
#